data_35b6b4850aa29d51ccee9e1920aafaa4
#
_entry.id   35b6b4850aa29d51ccee9e1920aafaa4
#
_cell.length_a   1.000
_cell.length_b   1.000
_cell.length_c   1.000
_cell.angle_alpha   90.00
_cell.angle_beta   90.00
_cell.angle_gamma   90.00
#
_symmetry.space_group_name_H-M   'P 1'
#
loop_
_entity.id
_entity.type
_entity.pdbx_description
1 polymer ?
#
loop_
_entity_poly.entity_id
_entity_poly.type
_entity_poly.pdbx_seq_one_letter_code
_entity_poly.pdbx_strand_id
1 'polypeptide(L)'
;MERAPRKGTSRNRLSWFEKWFLNNKFVTVLLITLLILLIVLVFSKISYLLGPIGSFFSVIGFPLVMAGIFFYMLNPFVTLLEKRGIKRFVGIWIAFVLVLLMMIWGFAILIPIIRDQTIGIVREFPTYWQAIESMTIELINYDWFTSLQEQISEINADIFNTVSEKLNEVLSNTVSGLGSVVGLLTNAFVGIVTMPIILYYLLKEGDKLPLTFLQLFPTNLRESIGDLLKKVNTQTSQYVRGQITVAFFVGLMFVIGYAIIGMKFGIVLGIFAGFLNIIPYMGSFIAMVPAVIVAIVDSPLMLAKVLLVFSIEQFIEGRVISPQILGSNLEVHPVTIIFVLLTAGKLFGLTGFILGIPGYAVLKVLFMHIFEWYKEISGLYLDEPEIEEEPEEDYLQE
;
A
#
# COMPACT_ATOMS: atom_id res chain seq x y z
N MET A 1 -45.15 75.78 4.04
CA MET A 1 -44.89 75.09 2.75
C MET A 1 -43.44 74.65 2.73
N GLU A 2 -43.21 73.45 3.13
CA GLU A 2 -41.88 72.86 3.30
C GLU A 2 -41.73 71.77 2.25
N ARG A 3 -40.81 71.95 1.31
CA ARG A 3 -40.58 71.01 0.21
C ARG A 3 -39.63 69.89 0.70
N ALA A 4 -40.11 68.65 0.74
CA ALA A 4 -39.32 67.46 1.02
C ALA A 4 -38.25 67.21 -0.07
N PRO A 5 -37.04 66.74 0.29
CA PRO A 5 -36.00 66.43 -0.68
C PRO A 5 -36.31 65.11 -1.43
N ARG A 6 -36.25 65.14 -2.76
CA ARG A 6 -36.34 63.99 -3.64
C ARG A 6 -35.13 63.11 -3.42
N LYS A 7 -35.32 61.87 -2.90
CA LYS A 7 -34.33 60.77 -2.94
C LYS A 7 -34.08 60.40 -4.39
N GLY A 8 -32.92 60.82 -4.92
CA GLY A 8 -32.42 60.33 -6.19
C GLY A 8 -32.02 58.83 -6.06
N THR A 9 -32.80 57.96 -6.70
CA THR A 9 -32.40 56.59 -6.93
C THR A 9 -31.23 56.58 -7.89
N SER A 10 -30.01 56.37 -7.38
CA SER A 10 -28.85 56.08 -8.23
C SER A 10 -29.09 54.72 -8.90
N ARG A 11 -29.63 54.76 -10.11
CA ARG A 11 -29.56 53.61 -11.03
C ARG A 11 -28.08 53.36 -11.30
N ASN A 12 -27.48 52.35 -10.61
CA ASN A 12 -26.20 51.77 -10.99
C ASN A 12 -26.36 51.31 -12.46
N ARG A 13 -25.94 52.16 -13.39
CA ARG A 13 -25.78 51.76 -14.79
C ARG A 13 -24.56 50.84 -14.81
N LEU A 14 -24.81 49.53 -14.75
CA LEU A 14 -23.79 48.49 -15.03
C LEU A 14 -23.03 48.92 -16.27
N SER A 15 -21.72 49.04 -16.19
CA SER A 15 -20.88 49.45 -17.30
C SER A 15 -21.13 48.46 -18.47
N TRP A 16 -20.91 48.91 -19.71
CA TRP A 16 -21.02 48.06 -20.91
C TRP A 16 -20.23 46.76 -20.74
N PHE A 17 -19.07 46.86 -20.07
CA PHE A 17 -18.19 45.74 -19.74
C PHE A 17 -18.84 44.75 -18.76
N GLU A 18 -19.54 45.23 -17.72
CA GLU A 18 -20.26 44.36 -16.77
C GLU A 18 -21.40 43.61 -17.43
N LYS A 19 -22.16 44.24 -18.34
CA LYS A 19 -23.28 43.63 -19.04
C LYS A 19 -22.83 42.60 -20.07
N TRP A 20 -21.75 42.84 -20.82
CA TRP A 20 -21.31 42.03 -21.93
C TRP A 20 -20.30 40.94 -21.52
N PHE A 21 -19.45 41.20 -20.52
CA PHE A 21 -18.41 40.26 -20.07
C PHE A 21 -18.78 39.52 -18.80
N LEU A 22 -19.15 40.19 -17.72
CA LEU A 22 -19.37 39.55 -16.42
C LEU A 22 -20.74 38.92 -16.27
N ASN A 23 -21.77 39.42 -16.96
CA ASN A 23 -23.12 38.85 -16.88
C ASN A 23 -23.45 37.84 -18.01
N ASN A 24 -22.48 37.49 -18.84
CA ASN A 24 -22.64 36.47 -19.88
C ASN A 24 -22.02 35.16 -19.37
N LYS A 25 -22.87 34.16 -19.06
CA LYS A 25 -22.46 32.86 -18.54
C LYS A 25 -21.40 32.20 -19.42
N PHE A 26 -21.49 32.32 -20.75
CA PHE A 26 -20.51 31.77 -21.68
C PHE A 26 -19.14 32.43 -21.54
N VAL A 27 -19.08 33.76 -21.46
CA VAL A 27 -17.81 34.50 -21.28
C VAL A 27 -17.20 34.21 -19.91
N THR A 28 -18.03 34.12 -18.86
CA THR A 28 -17.58 33.74 -17.51
C THR A 28 -16.95 32.32 -17.49
N VAL A 29 -17.61 31.34 -18.10
CA VAL A 29 -17.08 29.98 -18.21
C VAL A 29 -15.78 29.95 -19.01
N LEU A 30 -15.71 30.69 -20.12
CA LEU A 30 -14.50 30.81 -20.94
C LEU A 30 -13.32 31.43 -20.18
N LEU A 31 -13.60 32.53 -19.41
CA LEU A 31 -12.60 33.18 -18.56
C LEU A 31 -12.12 32.27 -17.43
N ILE A 32 -13.01 31.55 -16.78
CA ILE A 32 -12.65 30.57 -15.74
C ILE A 32 -11.80 29.45 -16.33
N THR A 33 -12.19 28.92 -17.49
CA THR A 33 -11.42 27.89 -18.19
C THR A 33 -10.03 28.39 -18.60
N LEU A 34 -9.97 29.61 -19.15
CA LEU A 34 -8.69 30.23 -19.51
C LEU A 34 -7.79 30.42 -18.28
N LEU A 35 -8.37 30.91 -17.17
CA LEU A 35 -7.64 31.10 -15.91
C LEU A 35 -7.13 29.79 -15.35
N ILE A 36 -7.94 28.72 -15.39
CA ILE A 36 -7.51 27.39 -14.99
C ILE A 36 -6.35 26.89 -15.87
N LEU A 37 -6.48 27.01 -17.20
CA LEU A 37 -5.41 26.65 -18.14
C LEU A 37 -4.13 27.44 -17.89
N LEU A 38 -4.24 28.73 -17.61
CA LEU A 38 -3.11 29.59 -17.32
C LEU A 38 -2.45 29.18 -15.99
N ILE A 39 -3.25 28.87 -14.96
CA ILE A 39 -2.74 28.34 -13.68
C ILE A 39 -1.98 27.04 -13.91
N VAL A 40 -2.55 26.10 -14.68
CA VAL A 40 -1.90 24.81 -15.00
C VAL A 40 -0.60 25.05 -15.79
N LEU A 41 -0.60 25.96 -16.76
CA LEU A 41 0.58 26.30 -17.55
C LEU A 41 1.68 26.95 -16.70
N VAL A 42 1.31 27.89 -15.82
CA VAL A 42 2.26 28.52 -14.89
C VAL A 42 2.80 27.45 -13.92
N PHE A 43 1.93 26.62 -13.36
CA PHE A 43 2.32 25.55 -12.44
C PHE A 43 3.29 24.54 -13.09
N SER A 44 3.05 24.16 -14.36
CA SER A 44 3.96 23.29 -15.12
C SER A 44 5.33 23.92 -15.37
N LYS A 45 5.38 25.24 -15.57
CA LYS A 45 6.65 25.98 -15.77
C LYS A 45 7.42 26.19 -14.46
N ILE A 46 6.73 26.25 -13.32
CA ILE A 46 7.33 26.44 -11.99
C ILE A 46 7.65 25.08 -11.33
N SER A 47 7.34 23.96 -11.98
CA SER A 47 7.53 22.60 -11.42
C SER A 47 8.94 22.33 -10.90
N TYR A 48 9.98 22.98 -11.46
CA TYR A 48 11.37 22.89 -10.98
C TYR A 48 11.55 23.41 -9.55
N LEU A 49 10.73 24.35 -9.09
CA LEU A 49 10.74 24.84 -7.70
C LEU A 49 10.23 23.78 -6.70
N LEU A 50 9.45 22.81 -7.20
CA LEU A 50 8.99 21.66 -6.40
C LEU A 50 10.04 20.56 -6.32
N GLY A 51 11.10 20.60 -7.13
CA GLY A 51 12.19 19.64 -7.13
C GLY A 51 12.79 19.38 -5.74
N PRO A 52 13.18 20.41 -4.96
CA PRO A 52 13.69 20.22 -3.59
C PRO A 52 12.68 19.55 -2.65
N ILE A 53 11.39 19.87 -2.80
CA ILE A 53 10.30 19.25 -2.03
C ILE A 53 10.18 17.76 -2.40
N GLY A 54 10.20 17.45 -3.69
CA GLY A 54 10.20 16.07 -4.18
C GLY A 54 11.41 15.28 -3.69
N SER A 55 12.60 15.87 -3.72
CA SER A 55 13.83 15.26 -3.20
C SER A 55 13.76 15.03 -1.69
N PHE A 56 13.21 15.96 -0.93
CA PHE A 56 12.96 15.81 0.51
C PHE A 56 12.07 14.59 0.79
N PHE A 57 10.93 14.49 0.11
CA PHE A 57 10.02 13.35 0.29
C PHE A 57 10.61 12.02 -0.20
N SER A 58 11.45 12.03 -1.23
CA SER A 58 12.11 10.80 -1.69
C SER A 58 13.12 10.25 -0.68
N VAL A 59 13.81 11.13 0.06
CA VAL A 59 14.80 10.73 1.07
C VAL A 59 14.13 10.34 2.39
N ILE A 60 13.16 11.13 2.87
CA ILE A 60 12.55 10.93 4.20
C ILE A 60 11.30 10.05 4.11
N GLY A 61 10.68 9.95 2.96
CA GLY A 61 9.40 9.25 2.79
C GLY A 61 9.47 7.78 3.22
N PHE A 62 10.45 7.02 2.74
CA PHE A 62 10.60 5.62 3.11
C PHE A 62 10.87 5.43 4.62
N PRO A 63 11.84 6.11 5.26
CA PRO A 63 12.03 6.05 6.71
C PRO A 63 10.79 6.45 7.52
N LEU A 64 10.07 7.48 7.08
CA LEU A 64 8.86 7.94 7.75
C LEU A 64 7.74 6.90 7.69
N VAL A 65 7.53 6.29 6.53
CA VAL A 65 6.56 5.23 6.33
C VAL A 65 6.87 4.02 7.19
N MET A 66 8.13 3.56 7.16
CA MET A 66 8.56 2.43 7.99
C MET A 66 8.41 2.74 9.48
N ALA A 67 8.79 3.94 9.92
CA ALA A 67 8.58 4.37 11.29
C ALA A 67 7.08 4.38 11.67
N GLY A 68 6.20 4.82 10.77
CA GLY A 68 4.75 4.78 10.96
C GLY A 68 4.20 3.35 11.10
N ILE A 69 4.65 2.43 10.27
CA ILE A 69 4.29 1.01 10.33
C ILE A 69 4.72 0.41 11.68
N PHE A 70 5.99 0.58 12.05
CA PHE A 70 6.50 0.11 13.34
C PHE A 70 5.83 0.81 14.53
N PHE A 71 5.48 2.09 14.39
CA PHE A 71 4.70 2.80 15.41
C PHE A 71 3.34 2.11 15.64
N TYR A 72 2.58 1.82 14.60
CA TYR A 72 1.31 1.14 14.75
C TYR A 72 1.44 -0.28 15.33
N MET A 73 2.55 -0.97 15.08
CA MET A 73 2.83 -2.28 15.67
C MET A 73 3.23 -2.20 17.15
N LEU A 74 4.12 -1.26 17.50
CA LEU A 74 4.75 -1.21 18.82
C LEU A 74 3.98 -0.37 19.83
N ASN A 75 3.20 0.64 19.38
CA ASN A 75 2.46 1.51 20.28
C ASN A 75 1.51 0.77 21.23
N PRO A 76 0.75 -0.28 20.81
CA PRO A 76 -0.07 -1.06 21.76
C PRO A 76 0.74 -1.73 22.85
N PHE A 77 1.92 -2.25 22.49
CA PHE A 77 2.83 -2.90 23.44
C PHE A 77 3.38 -1.88 24.44
N VAL A 78 3.85 -0.73 23.97
CA VAL A 78 4.32 0.37 24.84
C VAL A 78 3.22 0.86 25.77
N THR A 79 2.01 1.06 25.23
CA THR A 79 0.83 1.46 26.02
C THR A 79 0.43 0.40 27.07
N LEU A 80 0.56 -0.89 26.74
CA LEU A 80 0.30 -1.98 27.67
C LEU A 80 1.31 -1.94 28.83
N LEU A 81 2.57 -1.70 28.56
CA LEU A 81 3.62 -1.53 29.59
C LEU A 81 3.34 -0.30 30.48
N GLU A 82 2.91 0.80 29.87
CA GLU A 82 2.56 2.04 30.57
C GLU A 82 1.37 1.83 31.52
N LYS A 83 0.34 1.12 31.07
CA LYS A 83 -0.81 0.72 31.92
C LYS A 83 -0.42 -0.18 33.10
N ARG A 84 0.74 -0.88 33.02
CA ARG A 84 1.31 -1.67 34.11
C ARG A 84 2.25 -0.87 35.03
N GLY A 85 2.31 0.47 34.87
CA GLY A 85 3.10 1.35 35.72
C GLY A 85 4.54 1.59 35.23
N ILE A 86 4.92 1.09 34.08
CA ILE A 86 6.24 1.34 33.48
C ILE A 86 6.22 2.70 32.78
N LYS A 87 7.18 3.58 33.07
CA LYS A 87 7.28 4.89 32.41
C LYS A 87 7.39 4.71 30.89
N ARG A 88 6.66 5.50 30.11
CA ARG A 88 6.63 5.43 28.63
C ARG A 88 8.02 5.38 28.00
N PHE A 89 8.96 6.20 28.49
CA PHE A 89 10.36 6.18 28.05
C PHE A 89 11.00 4.78 28.18
N VAL A 90 10.83 4.13 29.34
CA VAL A 90 11.39 2.79 29.59
C VAL A 90 10.68 1.75 28.71
N GLY A 91 9.36 1.87 28.57
CA GLY A 91 8.56 0.99 27.67
C GLY A 91 9.02 1.04 26.22
N ILE A 92 9.40 2.23 25.70
CA ILE A 92 9.93 2.39 24.35
C ILE A 92 11.27 1.65 24.19
N TRP A 93 12.20 1.80 25.15
CA TRP A 93 13.48 1.12 25.10
C TRP A 93 13.34 -0.40 25.23
N ILE A 94 12.42 -0.89 26.07
CA ILE A 94 12.11 -2.32 26.15
C ILE A 94 11.60 -2.83 24.81
N ALA A 95 10.68 -2.09 24.15
CA ALA A 95 10.19 -2.46 22.82
C ALA A 95 11.32 -2.50 21.78
N PHE A 96 12.22 -1.51 21.76
CA PHE A 96 13.35 -1.47 20.84
C PHE A 96 14.32 -2.64 21.06
N VAL A 97 14.69 -2.92 22.31
CA VAL A 97 15.56 -4.05 22.65
C VAL A 97 14.90 -5.38 22.28
N LEU A 98 13.60 -5.54 22.54
CA LEU A 98 12.86 -6.75 22.18
C LEU A 98 12.84 -6.96 20.66
N VAL A 99 12.54 -5.91 19.88
CA VAL A 99 12.57 -5.98 18.42
C VAL A 99 13.96 -6.30 17.91
N LEU A 100 15.01 -5.65 18.46
CA LEU A 100 16.39 -5.91 18.09
C LEU A 100 16.79 -7.37 18.38
N LEU A 101 16.43 -7.89 19.55
CA LEU A 101 16.71 -9.28 19.91
C LEU A 101 15.95 -10.26 19.00
N MET A 102 14.68 -9.98 18.70
CA MET A 102 13.90 -10.78 17.74
C MET A 102 14.52 -10.74 16.35
N MET A 103 14.99 -9.58 15.88
CA MET A 103 15.69 -9.47 14.59
C MET A 103 16.99 -10.26 14.57
N ILE A 104 17.83 -10.12 15.59
CA ILE A 104 19.10 -10.85 15.71
C ILE A 104 18.84 -12.37 15.72
N TRP A 105 17.90 -12.80 16.54
CA TRP A 105 17.52 -14.23 16.65
C TRP A 105 16.93 -14.76 15.34
N GLY A 106 16.00 -14.01 14.74
CA GLY A 106 15.39 -14.34 13.46
C GLY A 106 16.44 -14.41 12.35
N PHE A 107 17.32 -13.42 12.23
CA PHE A 107 18.38 -13.43 11.23
C PHE A 107 19.39 -14.57 11.45
N ALA A 108 19.75 -14.88 12.68
CA ALA A 108 20.67 -15.97 12.98
C ALA A 108 20.14 -17.34 12.54
N ILE A 109 18.82 -17.54 12.58
CA ILE A 109 18.17 -18.78 12.12
C ILE A 109 17.87 -18.73 10.62
N LEU A 110 17.30 -17.63 10.13
CA LEU A 110 16.79 -17.55 8.77
C LEU A 110 17.88 -17.37 7.73
N ILE A 111 18.94 -16.58 8.04
CA ILE A 111 20.00 -16.28 7.05
C ILE A 111 20.68 -17.56 6.54
N PRO A 112 21.11 -18.53 7.38
CA PRO A 112 21.70 -19.78 6.88
C PRO A 112 20.73 -20.57 5.98
N ILE A 113 19.48 -20.71 6.41
CA ILE A 113 18.44 -21.44 5.66
C ILE A 113 18.18 -20.78 4.31
N ILE A 114 17.97 -19.45 4.31
CA ILE A 114 17.72 -18.69 3.09
C ILE A 114 18.92 -18.78 2.15
N ARG A 115 20.13 -18.61 2.67
CA ARG A 115 21.38 -18.71 1.90
C ARG A 115 21.50 -20.07 1.20
N ASP A 116 21.38 -21.15 1.96
CA ASP A 116 21.59 -22.51 1.41
C ASP A 116 20.52 -22.87 0.38
N GLN A 117 19.27 -22.50 0.64
CA GLN A 117 18.17 -22.71 -0.30
C GLN A 117 18.26 -21.80 -1.53
N THR A 118 18.64 -20.52 -1.38
CA THR A 118 18.84 -19.60 -2.52
C THR A 118 19.99 -20.08 -3.41
N ILE A 119 21.12 -20.49 -2.82
CA ILE A 119 22.24 -21.08 -3.58
C ILE A 119 21.77 -22.32 -4.34
N GLY A 120 20.95 -23.17 -3.72
CA GLY A 120 20.33 -24.33 -4.34
C GLY A 120 19.48 -23.97 -5.56
N ILE A 121 18.57 -23.00 -5.41
CA ILE A 121 17.71 -22.50 -6.49
C ILE A 121 18.57 -22.01 -7.66
N VAL A 122 19.58 -21.17 -7.39
CA VAL A 122 20.43 -20.58 -8.44
C VAL A 122 21.24 -21.67 -9.18
N ARG A 123 21.75 -22.67 -8.47
CA ARG A 123 22.48 -23.79 -9.07
C ARG A 123 21.61 -24.70 -9.93
N GLU A 124 20.38 -24.94 -9.49
CA GLU A 124 19.43 -25.80 -10.20
C GLU A 124 18.64 -25.05 -11.29
N PHE A 125 18.68 -23.70 -11.32
CA PHE A 125 17.93 -22.87 -12.27
C PHE A 125 18.17 -23.24 -13.74
N PRO A 126 19.42 -23.48 -14.23
CA PRO A 126 19.62 -23.90 -15.60
C PRO A 126 18.90 -25.21 -15.94
N THR A 127 18.86 -26.15 -15.00
CA THR A 127 18.14 -27.43 -15.16
C THR A 127 16.64 -27.20 -15.21
N TYR A 128 16.12 -26.34 -14.35
CA TYR A 128 14.70 -25.94 -14.36
C TYR A 128 14.32 -25.28 -15.68
N TRP A 129 15.18 -24.40 -16.19
CA TRP A 129 14.93 -23.73 -17.46
C TRP A 129 14.91 -24.70 -18.64
N GLN A 130 15.90 -25.60 -18.73
CA GLN A 130 15.94 -26.64 -19.78
C GLN A 130 14.72 -27.54 -19.76
N ALA A 131 14.21 -27.89 -18.57
CA ALA A 131 13.00 -28.68 -18.45
C ALA A 131 11.76 -27.92 -18.95
N ILE A 132 11.64 -26.62 -18.64
CA ILE A 132 10.56 -25.76 -19.14
C ILE A 132 10.66 -25.62 -20.67
N GLU A 133 11.85 -25.38 -21.18
CA GLU A 133 12.10 -25.26 -22.62
C GLU A 133 11.72 -26.51 -23.38
N SER A 134 12.14 -27.69 -22.89
CA SER A 134 11.78 -28.99 -23.49
C SER A 134 10.28 -29.25 -23.48
N MET A 135 9.59 -28.96 -22.36
CA MET A 135 8.12 -29.06 -22.27
C MET A 135 7.41 -28.09 -23.23
N THR A 136 7.94 -26.86 -23.35
CA THR A 136 7.39 -25.85 -24.26
C THR A 136 7.53 -26.31 -25.73
N ILE A 137 8.70 -26.82 -26.12
CA ILE A 137 8.94 -27.36 -27.46
C ILE A 137 8.03 -28.56 -27.75
N GLU A 138 7.81 -29.45 -26.78
CA GLU A 138 6.91 -30.58 -26.94
C GLU A 138 5.45 -30.15 -27.14
N LEU A 139 5.00 -29.11 -26.43
CA LEU A 139 3.67 -28.52 -26.61
C LEU A 139 3.49 -27.78 -27.94
N ILE A 140 4.56 -27.16 -28.46
CA ILE A 140 4.55 -26.36 -29.71
C ILE A 140 4.64 -27.25 -30.95
N ASN A 141 5.12 -28.47 -30.85
CA ASN A 141 5.18 -29.43 -31.95
C ASN A 141 3.80 -29.90 -32.48
N TYR A 142 2.71 -29.39 -31.91
CA TYR A 142 1.40 -29.52 -32.53
C TYR A 142 1.27 -28.54 -33.70
N ASP A 143 0.87 -29.04 -34.87
CA ASP A 143 0.86 -28.34 -36.19
C ASP A 143 0.22 -26.95 -36.23
N TRP A 144 -0.59 -26.59 -35.25
CA TRP A 144 -1.26 -25.27 -35.17
C TRP A 144 -0.42 -24.18 -34.48
N PHE A 145 0.75 -24.52 -33.89
CA PHE A 145 1.62 -23.57 -33.18
C PHE A 145 2.88 -23.17 -33.96
N THR A 146 3.13 -23.69 -35.15
CA THR A 146 4.38 -23.47 -35.91
C THR A 146 4.71 -22.01 -36.19
N SER A 147 3.70 -21.15 -36.34
CA SER A 147 3.89 -19.70 -36.58
C SER A 147 4.35 -18.91 -35.34
N LEU A 148 4.20 -19.48 -34.14
CA LEU A 148 4.59 -18.85 -32.86
C LEU A 148 5.97 -19.33 -32.38
N GLN A 149 6.53 -20.37 -32.98
CA GLN A 149 7.75 -21.03 -32.53
C GLN A 149 8.97 -20.10 -32.51
N GLU A 150 9.15 -19.27 -33.55
CA GLU A 150 10.27 -18.30 -33.63
C GLU A 150 10.14 -17.22 -32.57
N GLN A 151 8.95 -16.65 -32.38
CA GLN A 151 8.73 -15.61 -31.36
C GLN A 151 8.90 -16.14 -29.93
N ILE A 152 8.46 -17.39 -29.67
CA ILE A 152 8.62 -18.01 -28.34
C ILE A 152 10.08 -18.34 -28.05
N SER A 153 10.86 -18.75 -29.06
CA SER A 153 12.29 -19.06 -28.86
C SER A 153 13.12 -17.81 -28.52
N GLU A 154 12.83 -16.67 -29.17
CA GLU A 154 13.47 -15.39 -28.85
C GLU A 154 13.10 -14.90 -27.46
N ILE A 155 11.81 -14.92 -27.12
CA ILE A 155 11.31 -14.54 -25.78
C ILE A 155 11.93 -15.44 -24.69
N ASN A 156 12.02 -16.74 -24.92
CA ASN A 156 12.63 -17.67 -23.98
C ASN A 156 14.12 -17.37 -23.73
N ALA A 157 14.89 -17.07 -24.79
CA ALA A 157 16.29 -16.72 -24.64
C ALA A 157 16.49 -15.41 -23.88
N ASP A 158 15.70 -14.39 -24.15
CA ASP A 158 15.75 -13.11 -23.45
C ASP A 158 15.36 -13.23 -21.98
N ILE A 159 14.30 -13.98 -21.69
CA ILE A 159 13.89 -14.25 -20.30
C ILE A 159 14.98 -15.03 -19.57
N PHE A 160 15.53 -16.10 -20.18
CA PHE A 160 16.60 -16.89 -19.58
C PHE A 160 17.81 -16.05 -19.22
N ASN A 161 18.28 -15.22 -20.19
CA ASN A 161 19.44 -14.35 -19.97
C ASN A 161 19.19 -13.34 -18.86
N THR A 162 18.05 -12.66 -18.91
CA THR A 162 17.66 -11.67 -17.89
C THR A 162 17.54 -12.29 -16.49
N VAL A 163 16.88 -13.44 -16.37
CA VAL A 163 16.70 -14.11 -15.09
C VAL A 163 18.03 -14.69 -14.59
N SER A 164 18.83 -15.30 -15.48
CA SER A 164 20.16 -15.82 -15.13
C SER A 164 21.10 -14.73 -14.65
N GLU A 165 21.10 -13.57 -15.29
CA GLU A 165 21.88 -12.39 -14.88
C GLU A 165 21.46 -11.94 -13.48
N LYS A 166 20.16 -11.79 -13.24
CA LYS A 166 19.63 -11.40 -11.93
C LYS A 166 19.88 -12.43 -10.83
N LEU A 167 19.78 -13.71 -11.15
CA LEU A 167 20.10 -14.78 -10.21
C LEU A 167 21.60 -14.79 -9.87
N ASN A 168 22.48 -14.60 -10.87
CA ASN A 168 23.93 -14.50 -10.65
C ASN A 168 24.28 -13.25 -9.82
N GLU A 169 23.60 -12.13 -10.05
CA GLU A 169 23.71 -10.92 -9.22
C GLU A 169 23.30 -11.22 -7.76
N VAL A 170 22.16 -11.88 -7.55
CA VAL A 170 21.71 -12.33 -6.22
C VAL A 170 22.72 -13.29 -5.59
N LEU A 171 23.24 -14.26 -6.34
CA LEU A 171 24.24 -15.21 -5.85
C LEU A 171 25.55 -14.51 -5.45
N SER A 172 26.07 -13.64 -6.32
CA SER A 172 27.29 -12.87 -6.04
C SER A 172 27.11 -11.98 -4.79
N ASN A 173 25.97 -11.34 -4.68
CA ASN A 173 25.60 -10.53 -3.53
C ASN A 173 25.38 -11.36 -2.26
N THR A 174 24.84 -12.59 -2.37
CA THR A 174 24.62 -13.50 -1.23
C THR A 174 25.95 -14.11 -0.76
N VAL A 175 26.85 -14.43 -1.67
CA VAL A 175 28.16 -15.04 -1.35
C VAL A 175 29.20 -13.98 -0.91
N SER A 176 29.20 -12.81 -1.57
CA SER A 176 30.07 -11.67 -1.23
C SER A 176 29.47 -10.73 -0.20
N GLY A 177 28.32 -11.08 0.34
CA GLY A 177 27.38 -10.19 1.02
C GLY A 177 27.85 -9.49 2.28
N LEU A 178 29.05 -9.79 2.78
CA LEU A 178 29.65 -8.99 3.86
C LEU A 178 30.40 -7.74 3.33
N GLY A 179 30.81 -7.73 2.07
CA GLY A 179 31.46 -6.56 1.46
C GLY A 179 30.48 -5.55 0.84
N SER A 180 29.36 -6.03 0.27
CA SER A 180 28.33 -5.19 -0.36
C SER A 180 27.38 -4.54 0.65
N VAL A 181 27.30 -5.06 1.89
CA VAL A 181 26.57 -4.42 2.99
C VAL A 181 27.05 -2.99 3.23
N VAL A 182 28.35 -2.70 3.05
CA VAL A 182 28.90 -1.34 3.21
C VAL A 182 28.36 -0.39 2.12
N GLY A 183 28.20 -0.83 0.87
CA GLY A 183 27.65 -0.02 -0.21
C GLY A 183 26.12 0.20 -0.09
N LEU A 184 25.38 -0.83 0.34
CA LEU A 184 23.97 -0.74 0.68
C LEU A 184 23.76 0.13 1.92
N LEU A 185 24.66 0.06 2.93
CA LEU A 185 24.59 0.88 4.12
C LEU A 185 24.78 2.37 3.82
N THR A 186 25.54 2.75 2.78
CA THR A 186 25.73 4.17 2.46
C THR A 186 24.44 4.81 1.94
N ASN A 187 23.66 4.13 1.11
CA ASN A 187 22.38 4.62 0.62
C ASN A 187 21.23 4.36 1.61
N ALA A 188 21.29 3.26 2.36
CA ALA A 188 20.30 2.91 3.38
C ALA A 188 20.60 3.53 4.75
N PHE A 189 21.83 4.05 4.97
CA PHE A 189 22.27 4.57 6.26
C PHE A 189 21.34 5.66 6.80
N VAL A 190 20.95 6.60 5.93
CA VAL A 190 19.97 7.63 6.29
C VAL A 190 18.67 6.99 6.74
N GLY A 191 18.17 5.98 6.03
CA GLY A 191 16.94 5.27 6.38
C GLY A 191 17.07 4.47 7.70
N ILE A 192 18.17 3.72 7.84
CA ILE A 192 18.42 2.86 9.01
C ILE A 192 18.60 3.69 10.30
N VAL A 193 19.22 4.86 10.21
CA VAL A 193 19.41 5.74 11.37
C VAL A 193 18.18 6.62 11.61
N THR A 194 17.60 7.16 10.55
CA THR A 194 16.49 8.11 10.66
C THR A 194 15.19 7.43 11.12
N MET A 195 14.92 6.21 10.64
CA MET A 195 13.69 5.48 10.98
C MET A 195 13.54 5.22 12.48
N PRO A 196 14.53 4.67 13.23
CA PRO A 196 14.42 4.50 14.68
C PRO A 196 14.26 5.81 15.44
N ILE A 197 14.89 6.89 14.96
CA ILE A 197 14.76 8.22 15.57
C ILE A 197 13.32 8.72 15.41
N ILE A 198 12.79 8.69 14.21
CA ILE A 198 11.39 9.07 13.95
C ILE A 198 10.43 8.19 14.78
N LEU A 199 10.66 6.87 14.79
CA LEU A 199 9.88 5.93 15.57
C LEU A 199 9.88 6.23 17.07
N TYR A 200 11.05 6.57 17.61
CA TYR A 200 11.17 6.98 19.01
C TYR A 200 10.29 8.21 19.32
N TYR A 201 10.36 9.24 18.49
CA TYR A 201 9.55 10.45 18.67
C TYR A 201 8.05 10.19 18.47
N LEU A 202 7.69 9.37 17.48
CA LEU A 202 6.29 8.94 17.30
C LEU A 202 5.77 8.19 18.54
N LEU A 203 6.54 7.24 19.07
CA LEU A 203 6.15 6.49 20.27
C LEU A 203 6.11 7.37 21.52
N LYS A 204 6.98 8.38 21.62
CA LYS A 204 7.06 9.27 22.80
C LYS A 204 5.97 10.34 22.78
N GLU A 205 5.71 10.94 21.63
CA GLU A 205 4.90 12.17 21.50
C GLU A 205 3.75 12.01 20.48
N GLY A 206 3.53 10.81 19.93
CA GLY A 206 2.52 10.57 18.88
C GLY A 206 1.11 10.98 19.30
N ASP A 207 0.76 10.82 20.56
CA ASP A 207 -0.55 11.21 21.10
C ASP A 207 -0.75 12.74 21.11
N LYS A 208 0.33 13.54 21.09
CA LYS A 208 0.29 14.99 21.08
C LYS A 208 0.25 15.58 19.66
N LEU A 209 0.70 14.83 18.65
CA LEU A 209 0.78 15.32 17.27
C LEU A 209 -0.57 15.80 16.73
N PRO A 210 -1.69 15.06 16.89
CA PRO A 210 -2.99 15.53 16.44
C PRO A 210 -3.41 16.85 17.11
N LEU A 211 -3.17 16.99 18.42
CA LEU A 211 -3.51 18.19 19.17
C LEU A 211 -2.72 19.41 18.68
N THR A 212 -1.41 19.24 18.45
CA THR A 212 -0.54 20.31 17.92
C THR A 212 -0.97 20.70 16.50
N PHE A 213 -1.34 19.73 15.66
CA PHE A 213 -1.83 19.98 14.32
C PHE A 213 -3.16 20.74 14.34
N LEU A 214 -4.09 20.40 15.23
CA LEU A 214 -5.37 21.09 15.39
C LEU A 214 -5.24 22.56 15.80
N GLN A 215 -4.16 22.94 16.47
CA GLN A 215 -3.91 24.33 16.85
C GLN A 215 -3.70 25.27 15.64
N LEU A 216 -3.31 24.71 14.49
CA LEU A 216 -3.13 25.46 13.24
C LEU A 216 -4.47 25.88 12.59
N PHE A 217 -5.58 25.30 13.02
CA PHE A 217 -6.90 25.55 12.46
C PHE A 217 -7.75 26.48 13.34
N PRO A 218 -8.71 27.22 12.74
CA PRO A 218 -9.70 27.99 13.47
C PRO A 218 -10.48 27.10 14.46
N THR A 219 -10.89 27.69 15.58
CA THR A 219 -11.55 26.96 16.67
C THR A 219 -12.82 26.22 16.26
N ASN A 220 -13.59 26.80 15.33
CA ASN A 220 -14.84 26.21 14.81
C ASN A 220 -14.63 24.95 13.94
N LEU A 221 -13.43 24.75 13.38
CA LEU A 221 -13.09 23.59 12.55
C LEU A 221 -12.36 22.50 13.33
N ARG A 222 -11.89 22.79 14.55
CA ARG A 222 -11.03 21.86 15.31
C ARG A 222 -11.72 20.55 15.67
N GLU A 223 -13.00 20.59 16.02
CA GLU A 223 -13.76 19.40 16.35
C GLU A 223 -13.90 18.48 15.13
N SER A 224 -14.39 19.03 14.03
CA SER A 224 -14.58 18.32 12.77
C SER A 224 -13.26 17.72 12.23
N ILE A 225 -12.17 18.49 12.23
CA ILE A 225 -10.84 18.01 11.83
C ILE A 225 -10.29 16.99 12.84
N GLY A 226 -10.58 17.14 14.12
CA GLY A 226 -10.19 16.20 15.16
C GLY A 226 -10.81 14.83 14.96
N ASP A 227 -12.09 14.77 14.63
CA ASP A 227 -12.79 13.53 14.31
C ASP A 227 -12.29 12.90 13.03
N LEU A 228 -12.00 13.71 12.01
CA LEU A 228 -11.37 13.27 10.79
C LEU A 228 -10.01 12.59 11.07
N LEU A 229 -9.13 13.24 11.81
CA LEU A 229 -7.82 12.69 12.18
C LEU A 229 -7.93 11.40 12.96
N LYS A 230 -8.90 11.32 13.87
CA LYS A 230 -9.18 10.11 14.64
C LYS A 230 -9.64 8.95 13.76
N LYS A 231 -10.57 9.20 12.82
CA LYS A 231 -11.04 8.21 11.82
C LYS A 231 -9.86 7.72 10.97
N VAL A 232 -9.06 8.63 10.41
CA VAL A 232 -7.87 8.33 9.61
C VAL A 232 -6.87 7.48 10.40
N ASN A 233 -6.54 7.88 11.62
CA ASN A 233 -5.60 7.14 12.47
C ASN A 233 -6.10 5.74 12.81
N THR A 234 -7.39 5.60 13.13
CA THR A 234 -8.00 4.30 13.45
C THR A 234 -7.97 3.36 12.24
N GLN A 235 -8.43 3.82 11.07
CA GLN A 235 -8.44 3.02 9.85
C GLN A 235 -7.03 2.61 9.41
N THR A 236 -6.07 3.55 9.42
CA THR A 236 -4.68 3.26 9.05
C THR A 236 -4.04 2.26 10.03
N SER A 237 -4.26 2.45 11.33
CA SER A 237 -3.75 1.56 12.37
C SER A 237 -4.29 0.13 12.24
N GLN A 238 -5.61 -0.01 12.04
CA GLN A 238 -6.26 -1.30 11.87
C GLN A 238 -5.76 -2.01 10.61
N TYR A 239 -5.67 -1.28 9.50
CA TYR A 239 -5.18 -1.83 8.24
C TYR A 239 -3.73 -2.31 8.34
N VAL A 240 -2.82 -1.45 8.83
CA VAL A 240 -1.39 -1.80 8.91
C VAL A 240 -1.17 -3.03 9.79
N ARG A 241 -1.78 -3.06 10.98
CA ARG A 241 -1.68 -4.23 11.87
C ARG A 241 -2.31 -5.46 11.24
N GLY A 242 -3.50 -5.31 10.68
CA GLY A 242 -4.21 -6.40 10.03
C GLY A 242 -3.38 -6.99 8.89
N GLN A 243 -2.88 -6.17 7.97
CA GLN A 243 -2.15 -6.64 6.81
C GLN A 243 -0.84 -7.36 7.17
N ILE A 244 -0.11 -6.87 8.18
CA ILE A 244 1.11 -7.55 8.66
C ILE A 244 0.75 -8.90 9.30
N THR A 245 -0.35 -8.95 10.04
CA THR A 245 -0.82 -10.20 10.65
C THR A 245 -1.26 -11.20 9.59
N VAL A 246 -2.00 -10.76 8.56
CA VAL A 246 -2.38 -11.60 7.41
C VAL A 246 -1.13 -12.12 6.71
N ALA A 247 -0.18 -11.25 6.37
CA ALA A 247 1.07 -11.61 5.70
C ALA A 247 1.89 -12.66 6.49
N PHE A 248 1.92 -12.53 7.82
CA PHE A 248 2.55 -13.51 8.70
C PHE A 248 1.86 -14.89 8.62
N PHE A 249 0.54 -14.93 8.73
CA PHE A 249 -0.20 -16.19 8.64
C PHE A 249 -0.11 -16.84 7.27
N VAL A 250 -0.18 -16.06 6.20
CA VAL A 250 0.01 -16.52 4.81
C VAL A 250 1.39 -17.14 4.63
N GLY A 251 2.45 -16.45 5.06
CA GLY A 251 3.81 -16.99 5.02
C GLY A 251 3.94 -18.29 5.81
N LEU A 252 3.37 -18.35 7.00
CA LEU A 252 3.36 -19.55 7.84
C LEU A 252 2.60 -20.72 7.16
N MET A 253 1.46 -20.45 6.56
CA MET A 253 0.66 -21.45 5.83
C MET A 253 1.43 -22.00 4.63
N PHE A 254 2.10 -21.17 3.83
CA PHE A 254 2.93 -21.62 2.73
C PHE A 254 4.13 -22.43 3.22
N VAL A 255 4.84 -21.99 4.27
CA VAL A 255 5.96 -22.77 4.85
C VAL A 255 5.49 -24.15 5.31
N ILE A 256 4.38 -24.22 6.04
CA ILE A 256 3.82 -25.48 6.52
C ILE A 256 3.31 -26.33 5.35
N GLY A 257 2.54 -25.75 4.43
CA GLY A 257 2.00 -26.44 3.26
C GLY A 257 3.10 -27.04 2.38
N TYR A 258 4.13 -26.26 2.07
CA TYR A 258 5.28 -26.74 1.29
C TYR A 258 6.10 -27.79 2.04
N ALA A 259 6.23 -27.69 3.35
CA ALA A 259 6.88 -28.72 4.17
C ALA A 259 6.09 -30.04 4.15
N ILE A 260 4.75 -29.99 4.26
CA ILE A 260 3.88 -31.18 4.23
C ILE A 260 3.99 -31.92 2.89
N ILE A 261 4.02 -31.20 1.76
CA ILE A 261 4.15 -31.83 0.43
C ILE A 261 5.56 -32.20 0.07
N GLY A 262 6.56 -31.89 0.92
CA GLY A 262 7.98 -32.21 0.69
C GLY A 262 8.62 -31.37 -0.42
N MET A 263 8.16 -30.12 -0.62
CA MET A 263 8.65 -29.26 -1.69
C MET A 263 10.09 -28.81 -1.44
N LYS A 264 10.96 -28.91 -2.45
CA LYS A 264 12.29 -28.32 -2.42
C LYS A 264 12.20 -26.80 -2.25
N PHE A 265 13.09 -26.24 -1.43
CA PHE A 265 13.14 -24.79 -1.15
C PHE A 265 11.85 -24.21 -0.53
N GLY A 266 10.95 -25.08 -0.01
CA GLY A 266 9.63 -24.66 0.47
C GLY A 266 9.67 -23.60 1.58
N ILE A 267 10.68 -23.64 2.47
CA ILE A 267 10.83 -22.64 3.55
C ILE A 267 11.09 -21.25 2.96
N VAL A 268 12.06 -21.11 2.04
CA VAL A 268 12.38 -19.82 1.42
C VAL A 268 11.20 -19.30 0.60
N LEU A 269 10.57 -20.18 -0.18
CA LEU A 269 9.41 -19.80 -1.00
C LEU A 269 8.21 -19.38 -0.14
N GLY A 270 7.97 -20.07 1.00
CA GLY A 270 6.92 -19.70 1.93
C GLY A 270 7.18 -18.38 2.66
N ILE A 271 8.42 -18.14 3.11
CA ILE A 271 8.81 -16.85 3.70
C ILE A 271 8.68 -15.75 2.68
N PHE A 272 9.13 -15.97 1.44
CA PHE A 272 9.00 -15.03 0.34
C PHE A 272 7.54 -14.70 0.04
N ALA A 273 6.64 -15.70 0.07
CA ALA A 273 5.21 -15.50 -0.09
C ALA A 273 4.62 -14.60 1.02
N GLY A 274 4.99 -14.84 2.28
CA GLY A 274 4.59 -13.98 3.38
C GLY A 274 5.05 -12.53 3.22
N PHE A 275 6.30 -12.31 2.80
CA PHE A 275 6.81 -10.97 2.52
C PHE A 275 6.06 -10.28 1.38
N LEU A 276 5.83 -10.99 0.28
CA LEU A 276 5.09 -10.43 -0.85
C LEU A 276 3.63 -10.15 -0.49
N ASN A 277 3.04 -10.92 0.41
CA ASN A 277 1.65 -10.74 0.83
C ASN A 277 1.41 -9.48 1.70
N ILE A 278 2.47 -8.70 2.01
CA ILE A 278 2.32 -7.33 2.48
C ILE A 278 1.56 -6.49 1.41
N ILE A 279 1.66 -6.88 0.14
CA ILE A 279 0.88 -6.32 -0.97
C ILE A 279 -0.37 -7.19 -1.18
N PRO A 280 -1.55 -6.74 -0.74
CA PRO A 280 -2.76 -7.56 -0.81
C PRO A 280 -3.07 -8.04 -2.22
N TYR A 281 -3.63 -9.22 -2.33
CA TYR A 281 -4.04 -9.91 -3.55
C TYR A 281 -2.89 -10.23 -4.52
N MET A 282 -1.96 -9.33 -4.75
CA MET A 282 -0.86 -9.56 -5.70
C MET A 282 0.26 -10.41 -5.11
N GLY A 283 0.48 -10.33 -3.80
CA GLY A 283 1.62 -10.96 -3.15
C GLY A 283 1.67 -12.46 -3.34
N SER A 284 0.60 -13.17 -2.99
CA SER A 284 0.50 -14.62 -3.11
C SER A 284 0.60 -15.08 -4.57
N PHE A 285 0.01 -14.35 -5.53
CA PHE A 285 0.11 -14.69 -6.96
C PHE A 285 1.53 -14.54 -7.50
N ILE A 286 2.24 -13.47 -7.13
CA ILE A 286 3.64 -13.28 -7.54
C ILE A 286 4.54 -14.36 -6.91
N ALA A 287 4.29 -14.68 -5.64
CA ALA A 287 5.03 -15.70 -4.93
C ALA A 287 4.80 -17.12 -5.48
N MET A 288 3.64 -17.37 -6.07
CA MET A 288 3.31 -18.64 -6.71
C MET A 288 4.20 -18.92 -7.93
N VAL A 289 4.64 -17.90 -8.67
CA VAL A 289 5.42 -18.09 -9.90
C VAL A 289 6.69 -18.94 -9.67
N PRO A 290 7.61 -18.58 -8.78
CA PRO A 290 8.78 -19.41 -8.52
C PRO A 290 8.43 -20.78 -7.94
N ALA A 291 7.36 -20.89 -7.14
CA ALA A 291 6.91 -22.15 -6.59
C ALA A 291 6.42 -23.13 -7.68
N VAL A 292 5.66 -22.62 -8.65
CA VAL A 292 5.19 -23.40 -9.81
C VAL A 292 6.37 -23.85 -10.67
N ILE A 293 7.37 -22.99 -10.91
CA ILE A 293 8.57 -23.34 -11.68
C ILE A 293 9.29 -24.52 -11.04
N VAL A 294 9.55 -24.46 -9.73
CA VAL A 294 10.19 -25.56 -9.00
C VAL A 294 9.33 -26.83 -9.04
N ALA A 295 8.02 -26.72 -8.90
CA ALA A 295 7.11 -27.85 -8.89
C ALA A 295 6.98 -28.56 -10.24
N ILE A 296 6.93 -27.82 -11.37
CA ILE A 296 6.86 -28.39 -12.73
C ILE A 296 8.06 -29.27 -13.00
N VAL A 297 9.25 -28.82 -12.61
CA VAL A 297 10.49 -29.55 -12.87
C VAL A 297 10.62 -30.80 -11.98
N ASP A 298 10.08 -30.74 -10.75
CA ASP A 298 10.14 -31.88 -9.84
C ASP A 298 9.23 -33.00 -10.35
N SER A 299 7.94 -32.77 -10.53
CA SER A 299 7.01 -33.70 -11.13
C SER A 299 5.62 -33.07 -11.37
N PRO A 300 4.81 -33.61 -12.33
CA PRO A 300 3.42 -33.20 -12.49
C PRO A 300 2.58 -33.34 -11.21
N LEU A 301 2.89 -34.38 -10.40
CA LEU A 301 2.24 -34.59 -9.10
C LEU A 301 2.60 -33.49 -8.10
N MET A 302 3.87 -33.02 -8.10
CA MET A 302 4.29 -31.92 -7.24
C MET A 302 3.59 -30.62 -7.64
N LEU A 303 3.46 -30.34 -8.94
CA LEU A 303 2.69 -29.21 -9.42
C LEU A 303 1.23 -29.25 -8.91
N ALA A 304 0.56 -30.39 -9.02
CA ALA A 304 -0.80 -30.56 -8.51
C ALA A 304 -0.89 -30.29 -7.00
N LYS A 305 0.10 -30.77 -6.21
CA LYS A 305 0.17 -30.51 -4.77
C LYS A 305 0.39 -29.04 -4.45
N VAL A 306 1.28 -28.35 -5.18
CA VAL A 306 1.54 -26.90 -5.00
C VAL A 306 0.29 -26.08 -5.32
N LEU A 307 -0.42 -26.39 -6.43
CA LEU A 307 -1.68 -25.76 -6.76
C LEU A 307 -2.76 -26.00 -5.70
N LEU A 308 -2.79 -27.19 -5.10
CA LEU A 308 -3.69 -27.52 -3.99
C LEU A 308 -3.36 -26.68 -2.74
N VAL A 309 -2.08 -26.60 -2.36
CA VAL A 309 -1.64 -25.76 -1.22
C VAL A 309 -2.04 -24.29 -1.46
N PHE A 310 -1.79 -23.76 -2.66
CA PHE A 310 -2.18 -22.42 -3.04
C PHE A 310 -3.70 -22.20 -2.96
N SER A 311 -4.48 -23.15 -3.48
CA SER A 311 -5.96 -23.06 -3.45
C SER A 311 -6.51 -23.08 -2.03
N ILE A 312 -5.95 -23.92 -1.16
CA ILE A 312 -6.32 -23.99 0.26
C ILE A 312 -5.95 -22.69 0.97
N GLU A 313 -4.74 -22.20 0.72
CA GLU A 313 -4.27 -20.94 1.29
C GLU A 313 -5.16 -19.76 0.86
N GLN A 314 -5.43 -19.61 -0.44
CA GLN A 314 -6.30 -18.55 -0.97
C GLN A 314 -7.73 -18.62 -0.38
N PHE A 315 -8.26 -19.83 -0.23
CA PHE A 315 -9.56 -20.02 0.40
C PHE A 315 -9.56 -19.58 1.87
N ILE A 316 -8.54 -20.01 2.63
CA ILE A 316 -8.43 -19.66 4.07
C ILE A 316 -8.12 -18.18 4.24
N GLU A 317 -7.19 -17.61 3.43
CA GLU A 317 -6.91 -16.17 3.47
C GLU A 317 -8.18 -15.36 3.20
N GLY A 318 -8.88 -15.64 2.09
CA GLY A 318 -10.00 -14.84 1.64
C GLY A 318 -11.27 -15.01 2.46
N ARG A 319 -11.52 -16.21 3.03
CA ARG A 319 -12.77 -16.52 3.76
C ARG A 319 -12.65 -16.48 5.28
N VAL A 320 -11.43 -16.64 5.81
CA VAL A 320 -11.24 -16.76 7.25
C VAL A 320 -10.31 -15.66 7.77
N ILE A 321 -9.07 -15.60 7.27
CA ILE A 321 -8.04 -14.74 7.85
C ILE A 321 -8.35 -13.27 7.59
N SER A 322 -8.57 -12.88 6.32
CA SER A 322 -8.78 -11.49 5.95
C SER A 322 -10.05 -10.90 6.60
N PRO A 323 -11.22 -11.56 6.59
CA PRO A 323 -12.41 -11.02 7.27
C PRO A 323 -12.24 -10.92 8.80
N GLN A 324 -11.57 -11.88 9.44
CA GLN A 324 -11.39 -11.86 10.89
C GLN A 324 -10.37 -10.81 11.34
N ILE A 325 -9.32 -10.57 10.55
CA ILE A 325 -8.23 -9.67 10.92
C ILE A 325 -8.47 -8.24 10.44
N LEU A 326 -8.88 -8.06 9.18
CA LEU A 326 -9.13 -6.74 8.59
C LEU A 326 -10.54 -6.21 8.90
N GLY A 327 -11.49 -7.10 9.19
CA GLY A 327 -12.88 -6.77 9.47
C GLY A 327 -13.63 -6.22 8.24
N SER A 328 -14.87 -5.76 8.46
CA SER A 328 -15.72 -5.13 7.43
C SER A 328 -15.34 -3.67 7.12
N ASN A 329 -14.30 -3.13 7.78
CA ASN A 329 -13.96 -1.71 7.70
C ASN A 329 -13.32 -1.25 6.39
N LEU A 330 -12.98 -2.18 5.49
CA LEU A 330 -12.47 -1.90 4.17
C LEU A 330 -13.46 -2.43 3.11
N GLU A 331 -14.64 -1.83 3.05
CA GLU A 331 -15.57 -2.02 1.92
C GLU A 331 -15.00 -1.33 0.66
N VAL A 332 -13.89 -1.85 0.16
CA VAL A 332 -13.30 -1.42 -1.09
C VAL A 332 -13.41 -2.55 -2.09
N HIS A 333 -14.04 -2.28 -3.21
CA HIS A 333 -14.18 -3.27 -4.27
C HIS A 333 -12.79 -3.74 -4.75
N PRO A 334 -12.55 -5.05 -4.98
CA PRO A 334 -11.24 -5.58 -5.37
C PRO A 334 -10.62 -4.88 -6.58
N VAL A 335 -11.43 -4.48 -7.56
CA VAL A 335 -10.98 -3.72 -8.73
C VAL A 335 -10.36 -2.37 -8.33
N THR A 336 -10.98 -1.67 -7.38
CA THR A 336 -10.44 -0.40 -6.85
C THR A 336 -9.08 -0.60 -6.19
N ILE A 337 -8.92 -1.70 -5.43
CA ILE A 337 -7.64 -2.05 -4.79
C ILE A 337 -6.55 -2.22 -5.85
N ILE A 338 -6.82 -2.97 -6.93
CA ILE A 338 -5.87 -3.17 -8.02
C ILE A 338 -5.48 -1.83 -8.66
N PHE A 339 -6.44 -0.96 -9.00
CA PHE A 339 -6.16 0.35 -9.57
C PHE A 339 -5.33 1.23 -8.64
N VAL A 340 -5.67 1.23 -7.35
CA VAL A 340 -4.93 1.98 -6.33
C VAL A 340 -3.49 1.48 -6.23
N LEU A 341 -3.29 0.16 -6.15
CA LEU A 341 -1.95 -0.44 -6.05
C LEU A 341 -1.11 -0.17 -7.29
N LEU A 342 -1.68 -0.34 -8.50
CA LEU A 342 -0.95 -0.07 -9.74
C LEU A 342 -0.57 1.41 -9.86
N THR A 343 -1.51 2.31 -9.52
CA THR A 343 -1.26 3.75 -9.60
C THR A 343 -0.24 4.20 -8.54
N ALA A 344 -0.44 3.82 -7.28
CA ALA A 344 0.46 4.16 -6.19
C ALA A 344 1.85 3.51 -6.38
N GLY A 345 1.88 2.26 -6.85
CA GLY A 345 3.12 1.56 -7.17
C GLY A 345 3.91 2.25 -8.29
N LYS A 346 3.25 2.73 -9.34
CA LYS A 346 3.88 3.48 -10.42
C LYS A 346 4.42 4.84 -9.94
N LEU A 347 3.70 5.53 -9.07
CA LEU A 347 4.07 6.86 -8.59
C LEU A 347 5.15 6.84 -7.49
N PHE A 348 5.06 5.88 -6.56
CA PHE A 348 5.85 5.85 -5.33
C PHE A 348 6.64 4.55 -5.14
N GLY A 349 6.68 3.67 -6.16
CA GLY A 349 7.40 2.39 -6.08
C GLY A 349 6.89 1.48 -4.96
N LEU A 350 7.81 0.81 -4.26
CA LEU A 350 7.49 -0.13 -3.18
C LEU A 350 6.68 0.53 -2.05
N THR A 351 7.00 1.78 -1.71
CA THR A 351 6.25 2.56 -0.70
C THR A 351 4.79 2.72 -1.11
N GLY A 352 4.54 2.96 -2.42
CA GLY A 352 3.19 3.06 -2.99
C GLY A 352 2.41 1.75 -2.91
N PHE A 353 3.04 0.60 -3.13
CA PHE A 353 2.39 -0.69 -2.97
C PHE A 353 2.00 -0.96 -1.51
N ILE A 354 2.85 -0.61 -0.55
CA ILE A 354 2.59 -0.82 0.88
C ILE A 354 1.51 0.14 1.41
N LEU A 355 1.60 1.43 1.04
CA LEU A 355 0.71 2.48 1.54
C LEU A 355 -0.45 2.83 0.62
N GLY A 356 -0.56 2.23 -0.56
CA GLY A 356 -1.60 2.56 -1.53
C GLY A 356 -3.01 2.44 -0.95
N ILE A 357 -3.30 1.33 -0.29
CA ILE A 357 -4.62 1.09 0.31
C ILE A 357 -4.88 2.02 1.51
N PRO A 358 -3.98 2.14 2.52
CA PRO A 358 -4.21 3.13 3.59
C PRO A 358 -4.27 4.55 3.04
N GLY A 359 -3.45 4.90 2.04
CA GLY A 359 -3.51 6.20 1.38
C GLY A 359 -4.87 6.46 0.71
N TYR A 360 -5.40 5.47 0.01
CA TYR A 360 -6.74 5.55 -0.57
C TYR A 360 -7.82 5.70 0.52
N ALA A 361 -7.73 4.93 1.61
CA ALA A 361 -8.68 5.03 2.72
C ALA A 361 -8.68 6.45 3.33
N VAL A 362 -7.51 7.04 3.53
CA VAL A 362 -7.35 8.43 3.97
C VAL A 362 -8.00 9.39 2.98
N LEU A 363 -7.71 9.26 1.69
CA LEU A 363 -8.29 10.11 0.64
C LEU A 363 -9.81 9.97 0.56
N LYS A 364 -10.34 8.74 0.69
CA LYS A 364 -11.79 8.48 0.74
C LYS A 364 -12.44 9.20 1.91
N VAL A 365 -11.87 9.09 3.12
CA VAL A 365 -12.40 9.76 4.32
C VAL A 365 -12.35 11.29 4.18
N LEU A 366 -11.25 11.84 3.66
CA LEU A 366 -11.11 13.26 3.36
C LEU A 366 -12.16 13.73 2.35
N PHE A 367 -12.32 13.00 1.25
CA PHE A 367 -13.29 13.34 0.22
C PHE A 367 -14.73 13.31 0.76
N MET A 368 -15.09 12.27 1.49
CA MET A 368 -16.42 12.17 2.10
C MET A 368 -16.69 13.29 3.08
N HIS A 369 -15.71 13.64 3.92
CA HIS A 369 -15.84 14.74 4.87
C HIS A 369 -16.03 16.09 4.18
N ILE A 370 -15.25 16.37 3.12
CA ILE A 370 -15.42 17.59 2.29
C ILE A 370 -16.78 17.58 1.58
N PHE A 371 -17.22 16.42 1.10
CA PHE A 371 -18.49 16.28 0.42
C PHE A 371 -19.69 16.47 1.36
N GLU A 372 -19.63 15.95 2.58
CA GLU A 372 -20.62 16.19 3.64
C GLU A 372 -20.72 17.70 3.97
N TRP A 373 -19.58 18.33 4.19
CA TRP A 373 -19.50 19.77 4.40
C TRP A 373 -20.10 20.56 3.19
N TYR A 374 -19.82 20.13 1.96
CA TYR A 374 -20.41 20.73 0.76
C TYR A 374 -21.94 20.55 0.71
N LYS A 375 -22.45 19.37 1.08
CA LYS A 375 -23.89 19.11 1.16
C LYS A 375 -24.59 20.10 2.11
N GLU A 376 -24.04 20.30 3.29
CA GLU A 376 -24.59 21.21 4.29
C GLU A 376 -24.62 22.66 3.82
N ILE A 377 -23.55 23.13 3.17
CA ILE A 377 -23.46 24.53 2.74
C ILE A 377 -24.20 24.81 1.43
N SER A 378 -24.22 23.86 0.51
CA SER A 378 -24.80 24.08 -0.82
C SER A 378 -26.31 24.20 -0.83
N GLY A 379 -27.01 23.60 0.16
CA GLY A 379 -28.47 23.52 0.20
C GLY A 379 -29.10 22.81 -1.01
N LEU A 380 -28.26 22.13 -1.84
CA LEU A 380 -28.71 21.43 -3.05
C LEU A 380 -29.25 20.03 -2.76
N TYR A 381 -28.90 19.49 -1.61
CA TYR A 381 -29.35 18.18 -1.15
C TYR A 381 -30.45 18.42 -0.13
N LEU A 382 -31.70 18.09 -0.49
CA LEU A 382 -32.80 18.06 0.46
C LEU A 382 -32.54 16.88 1.41
N ASP A 383 -32.85 17.06 2.67
CA ASP A 383 -32.86 15.95 3.62
C ASP A 383 -33.82 14.89 3.07
N GLU A 384 -33.29 13.76 2.64
CA GLU A 384 -34.12 12.61 2.33
C GLU A 384 -34.89 12.29 3.62
N PRO A 385 -36.25 12.22 3.59
CA PRO A 385 -36.99 11.79 4.77
C PRO A 385 -36.40 10.46 5.20
N GLU A 386 -36.04 10.35 6.48
CA GLU A 386 -35.68 9.07 7.08
C GLU A 386 -36.77 8.08 6.65
N ILE A 387 -36.40 7.12 5.80
CA ILE A 387 -37.26 5.99 5.50
C ILE A 387 -37.33 5.25 6.84
N GLU A 388 -38.38 5.52 7.62
CA GLU A 388 -38.72 4.67 8.75
C GLU A 388 -38.81 3.26 8.17
N GLU A 389 -37.84 2.40 8.51
CA GLU A 389 -37.93 0.98 8.24
C GLU A 389 -39.24 0.54 8.91
N GLU A 390 -40.29 0.31 8.10
CA GLU A 390 -41.48 -0.34 8.58
C GLU A 390 -41.03 -1.64 9.24
N PRO A 391 -41.45 -1.90 10.51
CA PRO A 391 -41.12 -3.15 11.15
C PRO A 391 -41.65 -4.29 10.27
N GLU A 392 -40.76 -5.22 9.89
CA GLU A 392 -41.12 -6.47 9.21
C GLU A 392 -42.28 -7.10 10.01
N GLU A 393 -43.50 -6.90 9.54
CA GLU A 393 -44.66 -7.62 10.07
C GLU A 393 -44.42 -9.10 9.82
N ASP A 394 -44.36 -9.78 10.95
CA ASP A 394 -44.22 -11.23 11.17
C ASP A 394 -45.34 -12.01 10.41
N TYR A 395 -45.09 -12.29 9.10
CA TYR A 395 -45.98 -13.18 8.31
C TYR A 395 -45.65 -14.66 8.57
N LEU A 396 -45.51 -15.05 9.81
CA LEU A 396 -45.52 -16.45 10.21
C LEU A 396 -46.64 -16.74 11.22
N GLN A 397 -47.90 -16.67 10.77
CA GLN A 397 -49.02 -17.41 11.38
C GLN A 397 -50.07 -17.68 10.29
N GLU A 398 -49.90 -18.81 9.58
CA GLU A 398 -51.00 -19.77 9.31
C GLU A 398 -50.40 -21.04 8.71
#